data_23ddd6e665631a59689d542a2b3aaf97
#
_entry.id   23ddd6e665631a59689d542a2b3aaf97
#
_cell.length_a   1.000
_cell.length_b   1.000
_cell.length_c   1.000
_cell.angle_alpha   90.00
_cell.angle_beta   90.00
_cell.angle_gamma   90.00
#
_symmetry.space_group_name_H-M   'P 1'
#
loop_
_entity.id
_entity.type
_entity.pdbx_description
1 polymer ?
#
loop_
_entity_poly.entity_id
_entity_poly.type
_entity_poly.pdbx_seq_one_letter_code
_entity_poly.pdbx_strand_id
1 'polypeptide(L)'
;MGTLAIAAILLVILLVLLAGGLWIAMAMSVVAWVGLQFFTSSPPDVNLFQAYWGSSASWTLAALPMFVWMGEILFRTRLSEEMFKGLSPWLGWLPGRLMHVNIFGCAIFAAVCGSSAATVATIGKVALPELARRGYDERTSVGSLCGAGTLGLLIPPSIIMIVYAVAAEVSILKMFLAGVFPGALLVSLFSGYIVAWALLNPGKTPPDVEQMSFGERLRRATNLIPCLALIFFIMGVMFTGVATATEAAAFGVLGALAIAWWSGTLTRASFATSLMGATRLSCMILFILAGASMLSSCMAFTGIPRALAEWVAASQFSPYALIAVLALIYLLLGMAIDGISMIVLTTSIVLPMIDAAGFDLIWFGIFIVLLVEIAQITPPVGFNLFVLQTMARREANYVARAAVPFFFMMLLAIVVVTAFPAIATWLPDAILGVTKK
;
A
#
# COMPACT_ATOMS: atom_id res chain seq x y z
N MET A 1 34.36 16.55 -11.09
CA MET A 1 34.00 15.16 -10.76
C MET A 1 32.94 14.70 -11.74
N GLY A 2 32.93 13.43 -12.14
CA GLY A 2 31.85 12.91 -12.99
C GLY A 2 30.53 12.82 -12.21
N THR A 3 29.40 13.02 -12.89
CA THR A 3 28.06 13.03 -12.27
C THR A 3 27.75 11.74 -11.50
N LEU A 4 28.19 10.58 -12.01
CA LEU A 4 28.04 9.30 -11.31
C LEU A 4 28.84 9.20 -9.99
N ALA A 5 30.02 9.86 -9.92
CA ALA A 5 30.78 9.92 -8.67
C ALA A 5 30.09 10.81 -7.62
N ILE A 6 29.45 11.91 -8.06
CA ILE A 6 28.60 12.74 -7.18
C ILE A 6 27.44 11.93 -6.66
N ALA A 7 26.75 11.18 -7.52
CA ALA A 7 25.64 10.29 -7.13
C ALA A 7 26.07 9.27 -6.07
N ALA A 8 27.24 8.63 -6.26
CA ALA A 8 27.77 7.67 -5.30
C ALA A 8 28.08 8.31 -3.93
N ILE A 9 28.67 9.50 -3.91
CA ILE A 9 28.96 10.24 -2.67
C ILE A 9 27.67 10.60 -1.94
N LEU A 10 26.68 11.15 -2.63
CA LEU A 10 25.39 11.51 -2.02
C LEU A 10 24.66 10.28 -1.49
N LEU A 11 24.71 9.16 -2.21
CA LEU A 11 24.16 7.88 -1.76
C LEU A 11 24.86 7.38 -0.49
N VAL A 12 26.19 7.42 -0.43
CA VAL A 12 26.94 7.02 0.76
C VAL A 12 26.58 7.90 1.95
N ILE A 13 26.52 9.23 1.78
CA ILE A 13 26.11 10.15 2.83
C ILE A 13 24.69 9.80 3.32
N LEU A 14 23.75 9.56 2.40
CA LEU A 14 22.38 9.16 2.73
C LEU A 14 22.36 7.88 3.58
N LEU A 15 23.07 6.85 3.13
CA LEU A 15 23.12 5.55 3.84
C LEU A 15 23.75 5.68 5.22
N VAL A 16 24.82 6.49 5.37
CA VAL A 16 25.45 6.75 6.68
C VAL A 16 24.48 7.48 7.63
N LEU A 17 23.75 8.50 7.14
CA LEU A 17 22.77 9.22 7.94
C LEU A 17 21.62 8.32 8.39
N LEU A 18 21.12 7.48 7.48
CA LEU A 18 20.06 6.52 7.80
C LEU A 18 20.54 5.44 8.77
N ALA A 19 21.75 4.89 8.57
CA ALA A 19 22.36 3.93 9.50
C ALA A 19 22.62 4.55 10.88
N GLY A 20 22.88 5.87 10.93
CA GLY A 20 22.98 6.65 12.17
C GLY A 20 21.65 6.91 12.87
N GLY A 21 20.52 6.44 12.31
CA GLY A 21 19.19 6.60 12.91
C GLY A 21 18.55 7.98 12.67
N LEU A 22 19.06 8.77 11.72
CA LEU A 22 18.44 10.05 11.38
C LEU A 22 17.12 9.79 10.64
N TRP A 23 16.11 10.59 10.92
CA TRP A 23 14.81 10.51 10.23
C TRP A 23 14.98 10.70 8.73
N ILE A 24 14.31 9.88 7.93
CA ILE A 24 14.43 9.83 6.46
C ILE A 24 14.26 11.21 5.82
N ALA A 25 13.24 11.96 6.23
CA ALA A 25 13.02 13.32 5.73
C ALA A 25 14.20 14.26 5.99
N MET A 26 14.78 14.18 7.20
CA MET A 26 15.95 14.99 7.56
C MET A 26 17.20 14.51 6.81
N ALA A 27 17.41 13.22 6.68
CA ALA A 27 18.53 12.66 5.92
C ALA A 27 18.51 13.13 4.46
N MET A 28 17.34 13.06 3.80
CA MET A 28 17.15 13.56 2.44
C MET A 28 17.42 15.07 2.34
N SER A 29 16.93 15.86 3.29
CA SER A 29 17.14 17.32 3.32
C SER A 29 18.62 17.67 3.48
N VAL A 30 19.34 16.98 4.37
CA VAL A 30 20.79 17.17 4.57
C VAL A 30 21.56 16.80 3.31
N VAL A 31 21.25 15.66 2.69
CA VAL A 31 21.88 15.22 1.43
C VAL A 31 21.62 16.22 0.31
N ALA A 32 20.40 16.74 0.21
CA ALA A 32 20.05 17.76 -0.78
C ALA A 32 20.84 19.06 -0.56
N TRP A 33 20.96 19.50 0.70
CA TRP A 33 21.76 20.67 1.04
C TRP A 33 23.24 20.48 0.69
N VAL A 34 23.83 19.35 1.08
CA VAL A 34 25.23 19.00 0.76
C VAL A 34 25.42 18.96 -0.77
N GLY A 35 24.51 18.34 -1.49
CA GLY A 35 24.56 18.23 -2.94
C GLY A 35 24.54 19.60 -3.65
N LEU A 36 23.63 20.48 -3.25
CA LEU A 36 23.54 21.83 -3.81
C LEU A 36 24.75 22.68 -3.43
N GLN A 37 25.19 22.63 -2.16
CA GLN A 37 26.29 23.47 -1.64
C GLN A 37 27.65 23.14 -2.27
N PHE A 38 27.96 21.85 -2.44
CA PHE A 38 29.31 21.42 -2.81
C PHE A 38 29.46 21.01 -4.28
N PHE A 39 28.35 20.68 -4.97
CA PHE A 39 28.41 20.14 -6.33
C PHE A 39 27.66 20.97 -7.36
N THR A 40 27.06 22.11 -6.98
CA THR A 40 26.36 23.01 -7.88
C THR A 40 26.73 24.48 -7.58
N SER A 41 26.42 25.38 -8.50
CA SER A 41 26.51 26.83 -8.28
C SER A 41 25.20 27.46 -7.79
N SER A 42 24.17 26.64 -7.57
CA SER A 42 22.85 27.10 -7.14
C SER A 42 22.81 27.35 -5.63
N PRO A 43 22.20 28.44 -5.15
CA PRO A 43 22.07 28.73 -3.72
C PRO A 43 21.17 27.70 -3.05
N PRO A 44 21.68 26.90 -2.09
CA PRO A 44 20.92 25.78 -1.51
C PRO A 44 19.71 26.23 -0.67
N ASP A 45 19.81 27.33 0.05
CA ASP A 45 18.77 27.90 0.91
C ASP A 45 17.52 28.26 0.12
N VAL A 46 17.67 28.99 -0.98
CA VAL A 46 16.55 29.41 -1.84
C VAL A 46 15.91 28.20 -2.53
N ASN A 47 16.73 27.31 -3.12
CA ASN A 47 16.21 26.15 -3.86
C ASN A 47 15.51 25.15 -2.96
N LEU A 48 16.07 24.88 -1.78
CA LEU A 48 15.44 23.94 -0.85
C LEU A 48 14.16 24.51 -0.25
N PHE A 49 14.13 25.83 0.05
CA PHE A 49 12.90 26.47 0.51
C PHE A 49 11.80 26.43 -0.56
N GLN A 50 12.14 26.71 -1.82
CA GLN A 50 11.19 26.64 -2.93
C GLN A 50 10.64 25.21 -3.13
N ALA A 51 11.53 24.20 -3.07
CA ALA A 51 11.14 22.81 -3.18
C ALA A 51 10.23 22.38 -2.02
N TYR A 52 10.56 22.76 -0.79
CA TYR A 52 9.76 22.52 0.39
C TYR A 52 8.38 23.18 0.29
N TRP A 53 8.34 24.47 -0.03
CA TRP A 53 7.10 25.22 -0.16
C TRP A 53 6.23 24.68 -1.29
N GLY A 54 6.82 24.46 -2.47
CA GLY A 54 6.10 23.96 -3.64
C GLY A 54 5.45 22.59 -3.39
N SER A 55 6.17 21.68 -2.73
CA SER A 55 5.63 20.36 -2.38
C SER A 55 4.58 20.43 -1.28
N SER A 56 4.74 21.30 -0.27
CA SER A 56 3.83 21.38 0.88
C SER A 56 2.55 22.15 0.60
N ALA A 57 2.58 23.11 -0.33
CA ALA A 57 1.44 23.96 -0.70
C ALA A 57 0.51 23.34 -1.77
N SER A 58 0.65 22.06 -2.08
CA SER A 58 -0.16 21.37 -3.08
C SER A 58 -1.55 21.02 -2.53
N TRP A 59 -2.62 21.46 -3.23
CA TRP A 59 -4.00 21.12 -2.89
C TRP A 59 -4.26 19.60 -2.96
N THR A 60 -3.60 18.91 -3.87
CA THR A 60 -3.70 17.46 -4.04
C THR A 60 -3.29 16.69 -2.80
N LEU A 61 -2.34 17.24 -2.02
CA LEU A 61 -1.90 16.64 -0.76
C LEU A 61 -2.97 16.62 0.33
N ALA A 62 -4.00 17.48 0.25
CA ALA A 62 -5.07 17.50 1.23
C ALA A 62 -5.91 16.20 1.22
N ALA A 63 -5.91 15.44 0.12
CA ALA A 63 -6.54 14.13 0.05
C ALA A 63 -5.92 13.15 1.06
N LEU A 64 -4.61 13.20 1.25
CA LEU A 64 -3.88 12.24 2.09
C LEU A 64 -4.33 12.28 3.57
N PRO A 65 -4.29 13.41 4.30
CA PRO A 65 -4.75 13.44 5.68
C PRO A 65 -6.22 13.07 5.85
N MET A 66 -7.06 13.37 4.86
CA MET A 66 -8.48 13.02 4.90
C MET A 66 -8.70 11.51 4.76
N PHE A 67 -8.06 10.84 3.77
CA PHE A 67 -8.16 9.38 3.66
C PHE A 67 -7.53 8.66 4.86
N VAL A 68 -6.41 9.17 5.39
CA VAL A 68 -5.81 8.63 6.62
C VAL A 68 -6.78 8.75 7.78
N TRP A 69 -7.45 9.90 7.94
CA TRP A 69 -8.40 10.09 9.04
C TRP A 69 -9.66 9.25 8.88
N MET A 70 -10.18 9.10 7.68
CA MET A 70 -11.25 8.16 7.38
C MET A 70 -10.90 6.75 7.86
N GLY A 71 -9.72 6.24 7.48
CA GLY A 71 -9.22 4.94 7.91
C GLY A 71 -9.09 4.82 9.43
N GLU A 72 -8.54 5.85 10.10
CA GLU A 72 -8.37 5.92 11.54
C GLU A 72 -9.70 5.94 12.31
N ILE A 73 -10.76 6.57 11.77
CA ILE A 73 -12.10 6.52 12.34
C ILE A 73 -12.64 5.09 12.27
N LEU A 74 -12.63 4.50 11.06
CA LEU A 74 -13.24 3.20 10.81
C LEU A 74 -12.50 2.05 11.51
N PHE A 75 -11.18 2.17 11.65
CA PHE A 75 -10.36 1.24 12.46
C PHE A 75 -10.86 1.10 13.91
N ARG A 76 -11.47 2.15 14.48
CA ARG A 76 -11.97 2.18 15.87
C ARG A 76 -13.45 1.78 15.99
N THR A 77 -14.10 1.48 14.89
CA THR A 77 -15.50 0.99 14.88
C THR A 77 -15.57 -0.52 15.06
N ARG A 78 -16.78 -1.06 15.20
CA ARG A 78 -17.03 -2.51 15.23
C ARG A 78 -17.06 -3.13 13.82
N LEU A 79 -16.60 -2.40 12.81
CA LEU A 79 -16.73 -2.77 11.41
C LEU A 79 -16.11 -4.13 11.10
N SER A 80 -14.96 -4.48 11.68
CA SER A 80 -14.30 -5.78 11.48
C SER A 80 -15.12 -6.97 11.99
N GLU A 81 -15.77 -6.81 13.16
CA GLU A 81 -16.65 -7.86 13.73
C GLU A 81 -17.88 -8.05 12.83
N GLU A 82 -18.47 -6.97 12.37
CA GLU A 82 -19.62 -6.97 11.49
C GLU A 82 -19.28 -7.55 10.11
N MET A 83 -18.11 -7.21 9.58
CA MET A 83 -17.60 -7.77 8.33
C MET A 83 -17.37 -9.28 8.45
N PHE A 84 -16.74 -9.74 9.53
CA PHE A 84 -16.54 -11.17 9.75
C PHE A 84 -17.88 -11.92 9.81
N LYS A 85 -18.86 -11.39 10.59
CA LYS A 85 -20.20 -11.96 10.69
C LYS A 85 -20.96 -11.95 9.36
N GLY A 86 -20.79 -10.90 8.57
CA GLY A 86 -21.45 -10.74 7.27
C GLY A 86 -20.87 -11.64 6.18
N LEU A 87 -19.55 -11.83 6.14
CA LEU A 87 -18.86 -12.63 5.11
C LEU A 87 -18.92 -14.14 5.41
N SER A 88 -18.78 -14.52 6.68
CA SER A 88 -18.69 -15.93 7.10
C SER A 88 -19.74 -16.85 6.47
N PRO A 89 -21.04 -16.50 6.43
CA PRO A 89 -22.09 -17.39 5.88
C PRO A 89 -21.99 -17.60 4.36
N TRP A 90 -21.31 -16.72 3.65
CA TRP A 90 -21.21 -16.77 2.18
C TRP A 90 -19.99 -17.54 1.68
N LEU A 91 -19.01 -17.78 2.54
CA LEU A 91 -17.74 -18.41 2.16
C LEU A 91 -17.67 -19.91 2.55
N GLY A 92 -18.66 -20.42 3.27
CA GLY A 92 -18.70 -21.81 3.74
C GLY A 92 -18.76 -22.87 2.63
N TRP A 93 -19.17 -22.52 1.41
CA TRP A 93 -19.19 -23.43 0.26
C TRP A 93 -17.84 -23.60 -0.43
N LEU A 94 -16.92 -22.64 -0.25
CA LEU A 94 -15.57 -22.72 -0.83
C LEU A 94 -14.69 -23.70 -0.03
N PRO A 95 -13.87 -24.54 -0.68
CA PRO A 95 -12.82 -25.28 0.01
C PRO A 95 -11.91 -24.34 0.78
N GLY A 96 -11.67 -24.56 2.08
CA GLY A 96 -10.97 -23.61 2.98
C GLY A 96 -11.89 -22.73 3.81
N ARG A 97 -13.15 -22.57 3.40
CA ARG A 97 -14.27 -21.98 4.17
C ARG A 97 -13.89 -20.64 4.85
N LEU A 98 -13.88 -20.59 6.19
CA LEU A 98 -13.60 -19.37 6.94
C LEU A 98 -12.20 -18.79 6.73
N MET A 99 -11.23 -19.55 6.21
CA MET A 99 -9.93 -18.98 5.83
C MET A 99 -10.06 -17.89 4.74
N HIS A 100 -11.08 -18.02 3.87
CA HIS A 100 -11.38 -17.00 2.87
C HIS A 100 -11.86 -15.69 3.48
N VAL A 101 -12.40 -15.70 4.71
CA VAL A 101 -12.77 -14.45 5.41
C VAL A 101 -11.55 -13.59 5.66
N ASN A 102 -10.36 -14.18 5.89
CA ASN A 102 -9.13 -13.39 5.98
C ASN A 102 -8.86 -12.63 4.68
N ILE A 103 -9.05 -13.29 3.53
CA ILE A 103 -8.74 -12.69 2.22
C ILE A 103 -9.77 -11.62 1.85
N PHE A 104 -11.06 -12.00 1.80
CA PHE A 104 -12.12 -11.07 1.41
C PHE A 104 -12.35 -9.99 2.47
N GLY A 105 -12.22 -10.33 3.76
CA GLY A 105 -12.31 -9.36 4.85
C GLY A 105 -11.17 -8.34 4.80
N CYS A 106 -9.94 -8.80 4.58
CA CYS A 106 -8.82 -7.88 4.37
C CYS A 106 -9.01 -7.05 3.11
N ALA A 107 -9.47 -7.62 1.99
CA ALA A 107 -9.70 -6.89 0.75
C ALA A 107 -10.72 -5.75 0.91
N ILE A 108 -11.86 -6.02 1.55
CA ILE A 108 -12.89 -5.00 1.80
C ILE A 108 -12.39 -3.96 2.81
N PHE A 109 -11.75 -4.40 3.90
CA PHE A 109 -11.23 -3.49 4.92
C PHE A 109 -10.06 -2.64 4.39
N ALA A 110 -9.26 -3.21 3.50
CA ALA A 110 -8.19 -2.52 2.77
C ALA A 110 -8.70 -1.28 2.04
N ALA A 111 -9.81 -1.42 1.31
CA ALA A 111 -10.45 -0.34 0.57
C ALA A 111 -10.96 0.82 1.46
N VAL A 112 -10.91 0.68 2.77
CA VAL A 112 -11.35 1.71 3.71
C VAL A 112 -10.19 2.26 4.53
N CYS A 113 -9.25 1.38 4.89
CA CYS A 113 -8.16 1.71 5.82
C CYS A 113 -6.89 2.20 5.10
N GLY A 114 -6.63 1.71 3.89
CA GLY A 114 -5.45 2.06 3.09
C GLY A 114 -4.10 1.71 3.76
N SER A 115 -4.10 0.84 4.78
CA SER A 115 -2.92 0.47 5.58
C SER A 115 -2.86 -1.03 5.81
N SER A 116 -1.76 -1.66 5.44
CA SER A 116 -1.51 -3.10 5.62
C SER A 116 -1.54 -3.51 7.09
N ALA A 117 -0.76 -2.84 7.94
CA ALA A 117 -0.67 -3.16 9.36
C ALA A 117 -2.01 -3.01 10.09
N ALA A 118 -2.77 -1.94 9.79
CA ALA A 118 -4.08 -1.73 10.37
C ALA A 118 -5.09 -2.81 9.91
N THR A 119 -5.02 -3.22 8.64
CA THR A 119 -5.85 -4.29 8.07
C THR A 119 -5.59 -5.61 8.79
N VAL A 120 -4.32 -6.02 8.91
CA VAL A 120 -3.91 -7.23 9.64
C VAL A 120 -4.37 -7.18 11.09
N ALA A 121 -4.11 -6.08 11.78
CA ALA A 121 -4.45 -5.94 13.20
C ALA A 121 -5.96 -6.03 13.44
N THR A 122 -6.75 -5.42 12.57
CA THR A 122 -8.20 -5.33 12.72
C THR A 122 -8.89 -6.65 12.41
N ILE A 123 -8.61 -7.21 11.24
CA ILE A 123 -9.21 -8.49 10.82
C ILE A 123 -8.67 -9.63 11.68
N GLY A 124 -7.37 -9.64 11.97
CA GLY A 124 -6.73 -10.69 12.76
C GLY A 124 -7.24 -10.78 14.19
N LYS A 125 -7.61 -9.66 14.80
CA LYS A 125 -8.18 -9.63 16.16
C LYS A 125 -9.48 -10.47 16.26
N VAL A 126 -10.26 -10.51 15.19
CA VAL A 126 -11.51 -11.28 15.14
C VAL A 126 -11.29 -12.67 14.53
N ALA A 127 -10.56 -12.73 13.42
CA ALA A 127 -10.41 -13.95 12.64
C ALA A 127 -9.55 -15.02 13.33
N LEU A 128 -8.38 -14.66 13.89
CA LEU A 128 -7.49 -15.66 14.47
C LEU A 128 -8.11 -16.44 15.65
N PRO A 129 -8.73 -15.79 16.66
CA PRO A 129 -9.39 -16.50 17.73
C PRO A 129 -10.56 -17.38 17.25
N GLU A 130 -11.32 -16.90 16.26
CA GLU A 130 -12.47 -17.65 15.74
C GLU A 130 -12.03 -18.88 14.93
N LEU A 131 -10.98 -18.74 14.08
CA LEU A 131 -10.39 -19.87 13.35
C LEU A 131 -9.79 -20.90 14.30
N ALA A 132 -9.07 -20.46 15.34
CA ALA A 132 -8.50 -21.33 16.37
C ALA A 132 -9.59 -22.06 17.15
N ARG A 133 -10.65 -21.35 17.57
CA ARG A 133 -11.80 -21.94 18.29
C ARG A 133 -12.50 -23.04 17.48
N ARG A 134 -12.56 -22.87 16.15
CA ARG A 134 -13.18 -23.85 15.23
C ARG A 134 -12.23 -24.95 14.76
N GLY A 135 -10.96 -24.95 15.23
CA GLY A 135 -9.99 -26.01 14.93
C GLY A 135 -9.35 -25.94 13.54
N TYR A 136 -9.29 -24.75 12.93
CA TYR A 136 -8.56 -24.55 11.67
C TYR A 136 -7.05 -24.63 11.88
N ASP A 137 -6.32 -25.02 10.82
CA ASP A 137 -4.85 -25.05 10.84
C ASP A 137 -4.27 -23.67 11.15
N GLU A 138 -3.54 -23.55 12.27
CA GLU A 138 -3.00 -22.28 12.76
C GLU A 138 -2.03 -21.66 11.75
N ARG A 139 -1.13 -22.49 11.18
CA ARG A 139 -0.10 -22.00 10.26
C ARG A 139 -0.72 -21.38 9.02
N THR A 140 -1.70 -22.02 8.42
CA THR A 140 -2.38 -21.50 7.21
C THR A 140 -3.25 -20.30 7.56
N SER A 141 -3.90 -20.28 8.73
CA SER A 141 -4.68 -19.14 9.21
C SER A 141 -3.83 -17.89 9.40
N VAL A 142 -2.66 -18.01 10.05
CA VAL A 142 -1.70 -16.92 10.23
C VAL A 142 -1.12 -16.47 8.89
N GLY A 143 -0.71 -17.43 8.04
CA GLY A 143 -0.13 -17.12 6.73
C GLY A 143 -1.11 -16.41 5.80
N SER A 144 -2.37 -16.87 5.75
CA SER A 144 -3.41 -16.24 4.93
C SER A 144 -3.71 -14.82 5.36
N LEU A 145 -3.72 -14.56 6.66
CA LEU A 145 -3.90 -13.21 7.19
C LEU A 145 -2.67 -12.31 6.92
N CYS A 146 -1.46 -12.88 7.01
CA CYS A 146 -0.22 -12.17 6.70
C CYS A 146 -0.20 -11.67 5.25
N GLY A 147 -0.52 -12.58 4.30
CA GLY A 147 -0.61 -12.22 2.89
C GLY A 147 -1.80 -11.31 2.59
N ALA A 148 -3.00 -11.67 3.05
CA ALA A 148 -4.20 -10.89 2.77
C ALA A 148 -4.14 -9.45 3.34
N GLY A 149 -3.45 -9.27 4.45
CA GLY A 149 -3.27 -7.94 5.05
C GLY A 149 -2.53 -6.97 4.16
N THR A 150 -1.63 -7.45 3.28
CA THR A 150 -0.91 -6.59 2.36
C THR A 150 -1.84 -5.89 1.36
N LEU A 151 -2.99 -6.49 1.01
CA LEU A 151 -4.00 -5.89 0.15
C LEU A 151 -4.38 -4.45 0.56
N GLY A 152 -4.12 -4.06 1.82
CA GLY A 152 -4.32 -2.71 2.34
C GLY A 152 -3.53 -1.61 1.62
N LEU A 153 -2.51 -1.96 0.86
CA LEU A 153 -1.72 -1.00 0.09
C LEU A 153 -2.12 -0.94 -1.39
N LEU A 154 -2.75 -2.00 -1.93
CA LEU A 154 -3.06 -2.11 -3.35
C LEU A 154 -4.52 -1.80 -3.68
N ILE A 155 -5.46 -2.18 -2.81
CA ILE A 155 -6.89 -1.95 -3.06
C ILE A 155 -7.25 -0.50 -2.75
N PRO A 156 -7.79 0.27 -3.73
CA PRO A 156 -8.11 1.68 -3.53
C PRO A 156 -9.34 1.90 -2.62
N PRO A 157 -9.38 3.04 -1.90
CA PRO A 157 -8.35 4.07 -1.81
C PRO A 157 -7.16 3.65 -0.92
N SER A 158 -5.95 3.83 -1.42
CA SER A 158 -4.71 3.43 -0.76
C SER A 158 -3.80 4.63 -0.49
N ILE A 159 -3.30 4.75 0.74
CA ILE A 159 -2.39 5.82 1.15
C ILE A 159 -1.11 5.80 0.30
N ILE A 160 -0.58 4.62 0.05
CA ILE A 160 0.68 4.47 -0.68
C ILE A 160 0.55 4.83 -2.16
N MET A 161 -0.62 4.57 -2.76
CA MET A 161 -0.93 5.01 -4.13
C MET A 161 -1.05 6.53 -4.22
N ILE A 162 -1.61 7.19 -3.19
CA ILE A 162 -1.65 8.66 -3.13
C ILE A 162 -0.24 9.21 -3.05
N VAL A 163 0.59 8.65 -2.17
CA VAL A 163 1.99 9.08 -1.99
C VAL A 163 2.77 8.92 -3.30
N TYR A 164 2.65 7.77 -3.96
CA TYR A 164 3.27 7.57 -5.27
C TYR A 164 2.75 8.55 -6.32
N ALA A 165 1.44 8.73 -6.42
CA ALA A 165 0.84 9.63 -7.40
C ALA A 165 1.32 11.07 -7.23
N VAL A 166 1.47 11.54 -6.00
CA VAL A 166 2.01 12.87 -5.69
C VAL A 166 3.50 12.94 -6.02
N ALA A 167 4.29 11.94 -5.62
CA ALA A 167 5.74 11.93 -5.84
C ALA A 167 6.11 11.78 -7.34
N ALA A 168 5.26 11.08 -8.11
CA ALA A 168 5.43 10.86 -9.54
C ALA A 168 4.67 11.88 -10.42
N GLU A 169 3.97 12.84 -9.80
CA GLU A 169 3.14 13.85 -10.47
C GLU A 169 2.10 13.25 -11.43
N VAL A 170 1.54 12.09 -11.07
CA VAL A 170 0.49 11.41 -11.83
C VAL A 170 -0.87 11.51 -11.13
N SER A 171 -1.95 11.23 -11.86
CA SER A 171 -3.32 11.31 -11.32
C SER A 171 -3.57 10.26 -10.25
N ILE A 172 -4.02 10.69 -9.06
CA ILE A 172 -4.46 9.80 -7.97
C ILE A 172 -5.61 8.91 -8.45
N LEU A 173 -6.56 9.46 -9.22
CA LEU A 173 -7.68 8.71 -9.76
C LEU A 173 -7.22 7.60 -10.71
N LYS A 174 -6.25 7.89 -11.61
CA LYS A 174 -5.67 6.86 -12.49
C LYS A 174 -4.98 5.77 -11.68
N MET A 175 -4.23 6.13 -10.64
CA MET A 175 -3.59 5.15 -9.75
C MET A 175 -4.59 4.25 -9.05
N PHE A 176 -5.70 4.81 -8.56
CA PHE A 176 -6.75 4.02 -7.93
C PHE A 176 -7.41 3.05 -8.91
N LEU A 177 -7.76 3.51 -10.11
CA LEU A 177 -8.29 2.64 -11.17
C LEU A 177 -7.31 1.53 -11.52
N ALA A 178 -6.02 1.84 -11.62
CA ALA A 178 -4.96 0.90 -11.95
C ALA A 178 -4.80 -0.21 -10.89
N GLY A 179 -5.12 0.06 -9.61
CA GLY A 179 -5.04 -0.91 -8.52
C GLY A 179 -6.17 -1.94 -8.49
N VAL A 180 -7.30 -1.70 -9.17
CA VAL A 180 -8.50 -2.56 -9.07
C VAL A 180 -8.24 -3.98 -9.58
N PHE A 181 -7.76 -4.14 -10.81
CA PHE A 181 -7.52 -5.48 -11.37
C PHE A 181 -6.31 -6.20 -10.74
N PRO A 182 -5.16 -5.55 -10.47
CA PRO A 182 -4.09 -6.17 -9.70
C PRO A 182 -4.52 -6.61 -8.31
N GLY A 183 -5.37 -5.82 -7.62
CA GLY A 183 -5.98 -6.20 -6.35
C GLY A 183 -6.87 -7.44 -6.47
N ALA A 184 -7.75 -7.47 -7.48
CA ALA A 184 -8.59 -8.63 -7.77
C ALA A 184 -7.75 -9.88 -8.14
N LEU A 185 -6.65 -9.71 -8.88
CA LEU A 185 -5.70 -10.77 -9.18
C LEU A 185 -5.10 -11.37 -7.91
N LEU A 186 -4.61 -10.54 -6.97
CA LEU A 186 -4.04 -11.01 -5.71
C LEU A 186 -5.10 -11.73 -4.85
N VAL A 187 -6.30 -11.18 -4.72
CA VAL A 187 -7.41 -11.83 -4.01
C VAL A 187 -7.68 -13.20 -4.62
N SER A 188 -7.68 -13.30 -5.96
CA SER A 188 -7.90 -14.56 -6.68
C SER A 188 -6.76 -15.57 -6.46
N LEU A 189 -5.51 -15.12 -6.50
CA LEU A 189 -4.34 -15.97 -6.25
C LEU A 189 -4.31 -16.49 -4.81
N PHE A 190 -4.55 -15.63 -3.82
CA PHE A 190 -4.58 -16.02 -2.42
C PHE A 190 -5.74 -16.97 -2.14
N SER A 191 -6.93 -16.68 -2.68
CA SER A 191 -8.10 -17.55 -2.53
C SER A 191 -7.88 -18.88 -3.24
N GLY A 192 -7.33 -18.87 -4.47
CA GLY A 192 -6.96 -20.06 -5.23
C GLY A 192 -5.97 -20.95 -4.49
N TYR A 193 -4.95 -20.35 -3.86
CA TYR A 193 -4.02 -21.09 -3.01
C TYR A 193 -4.75 -21.77 -1.82
N ILE A 194 -5.63 -21.05 -1.13
CA ILE A 194 -6.40 -21.63 -0.01
C ILE A 194 -7.28 -22.78 -0.49
N VAL A 195 -7.94 -22.64 -1.65
CA VAL A 195 -8.74 -23.73 -2.26
C VAL A 195 -7.86 -24.96 -2.54
N ALA A 196 -6.73 -24.76 -3.23
CA ALA A 196 -5.81 -25.86 -3.55
C ALA A 196 -5.27 -26.53 -2.28
N TRP A 197 -4.84 -25.73 -1.29
CA TRP A 197 -4.35 -26.23 -0.03
C TRP A 197 -5.41 -27.03 0.74
N ALA A 198 -6.66 -26.54 0.78
CA ALA A 198 -7.77 -27.20 1.49
C ALA A 198 -8.16 -28.54 0.84
N LEU A 199 -8.14 -28.61 -0.48
CA LEU A 199 -8.39 -29.85 -1.23
C LEU A 199 -7.30 -30.90 -0.96
N LEU A 200 -6.06 -30.47 -0.78
CA LEU A 200 -4.93 -31.36 -0.45
C LEU A 200 -4.88 -31.74 1.05
N ASN A 201 -5.57 -30.99 1.92
CA ASN A 201 -5.59 -31.20 3.37
C ASN A 201 -7.02 -31.23 3.95
N PRO A 202 -7.90 -32.12 3.54
CA PRO A 202 -9.32 -32.09 3.91
C PRO A 202 -9.56 -32.21 5.42
N GLY A 203 -8.66 -32.86 6.17
CA GLY A 203 -8.77 -33.01 7.63
C GLY A 203 -8.39 -31.73 8.44
N LYS A 204 -7.85 -30.68 7.79
CA LYS A 204 -7.42 -29.46 8.45
C LYS A 204 -8.40 -28.28 8.28
N THR A 205 -9.49 -28.50 7.58
CA THR A 205 -10.58 -27.55 7.36
C THR A 205 -11.85 -28.15 7.95
N PRO A 206 -12.22 -27.79 9.19
CA PRO A 206 -13.42 -28.37 9.86
C PRO A 206 -14.69 -28.15 9.05
N PRO A 207 -15.67 -29.07 9.13
CA PRO A 207 -16.96 -28.88 8.47
C PRO A 207 -17.68 -27.65 9.02
N ASP A 208 -18.38 -26.93 8.15
CA ASP A 208 -19.18 -25.78 8.58
C ASP A 208 -20.38 -26.30 9.38
N VAL A 209 -20.46 -25.90 10.65
CA VAL A 209 -21.48 -26.41 11.58
C VAL A 209 -22.76 -25.57 11.53
N GLU A 210 -22.67 -24.33 10.98
CA GLU A 210 -23.80 -23.41 10.94
C GLU A 210 -24.61 -23.57 9.64
N GLN A 211 -25.61 -24.43 9.64
CA GLN A 211 -26.63 -24.46 8.58
C GLN A 211 -27.58 -23.27 8.77
N MET A 212 -27.29 -22.17 8.07
CA MET A 212 -28.13 -20.98 8.08
C MET A 212 -29.11 -20.99 6.90
N SER A 213 -30.32 -20.50 7.14
CA SER A 213 -31.29 -20.25 6.08
C SER A 213 -30.79 -19.12 5.17
N PHE A 214 -31.21 -19.08 3.91
CA PHE A 214 -30.84 -18.02 2.97
C PHE A 214 -31.23 -16.62 3.49
N GLY A 215 -32.41 -16.51 4.13
CA GLY A 215 -32.87 -15.26 4.73
C GLY A 215 -31.97 -14.77 5.86
N GLU A 216 -31.42 -15.67 6.68
CA GLU A 216 -30.50 -15.34 7.74
C GLU A 216 -29.12 -14.91 7.20
N ARG A 217 -28.64 -15.59 6.13
CA ARG A 217 -27.41 -15.16 5.41
C ARG A 217 -27.55 -13.73 4.84
N LEU A 218 -28.69 -13.43 4.22
CA LEU A 218 -28.97 -12.11 3.68
C LEU A 218 -29.05 -11.05 4.80
N ARG A 219 -29.70 -11.38 5.92
CA ARG A 219 -29.76 -10.50 7.09
C ARG A 219 -28.37 -10.22 7.68
N ARG A 220 -27.48 -11.21 7.75
CA ARG A 220 -26.10 -10.98 8.20
C ARG A 220 -25.27 -10.18 7.17
N ALA A 221 -25.54 -10.35 5.88
CA ALA A 221 -24.88 -9.57 4.82
C ALA A 221 -25.19 -8.07 4.91
N THR A 222 -26.32 -7.65 5.51
CA THR A 222 -26.62 -6.23 5.71
C THR A 222 -25.57 -5.51 6.56
N ASN A 223 -24.81 -6.24 7.38
CA ASN A 223 -23.70 -5.68 8.16
C ASN A 223 -22.55 -5.17 7.28
N LEU A 224 -22.46 -5.63 6.02
CA LEU A 224 -21.45 -5.17 5.06
C LEU A 224 -21.86 -3.86 4.37
N ILE A 225 -23.16 -3.54 4.34
CA ILE A 225 -23.72 -2.42 3.57
C ILE A 225 -23.05 -1.08 3.92
N PRO A 226 -22.86 -0.69 5.19
CA PRO A 226 -22.27 0.62 5.51
C PRO A 226 -20.86 0.79 4.93
N CYS A 227 -20.04 -0.27 5.03
CA CYS A 227 -18.68 -0.26 4.51
C CYS A 227 -18.66 -0.23 2.98
N LEU A 228 -19.40 -1.15 2.34
CA LEU A 228 -19.47 -1.24 0.88
C LEU A 228 -20.09 0.02 0.27
N ALA A 229 -21.15 0.57 0.88
CA ALA A 229 -21.77 1.81 0.43
C ALA A 229 -20.79 2.97 0.47
N LEU A 230 -19.98 3.09 1.54
CA LEU A 230 -18.96 4.12 1.64
C LEU A 230 -17.90 3.98 0.53
N ILE A 231 -17.39 2.76 0.31
CA ILE A 231 -16.40 2.48 -0.74
C ILE A 231 -16.96 2.84 -2.12
N PHE A 232 -18.13 2.30 -2.46
CA PHE A 232 -18.78 2.56 -3.77
C PHE A 232 -19.16 4.02 -3.95
N PHE A 233 -19.55 4.72 -2.88
CA PHE A 233 -19.83 6.13 -2.94
C PHE A 233 -18.57 6.94 -3.25
N ILE A 234 -17.49 6.75 -2.49
CA ILE A 234 -16.21 7.46 -2.70
C ILE A 234 -15.68 7.21 -4.12
N MET A 235 -15.61 5.94 -4.52
CA MET A 235 -15.12 5.59 -5.85
C MET A 235 -16.08 6.08 -6.96
N GLY A 236 -17.38 5.96 -6.72
CA GLY A 236 -18.40 6.41 -7.69
C GLY A 236 -18.32 7.91 -7.97
N VAL A 237 -18.24 8.77 -6.95
CA VAL A 237 -18.15 10.23 -7.16
C VAL A 237 -16.85 10.64 -7.84
N MET A 238 -15.76 9.90 -7.61
CA MET A 238 -14.48 10.13 -8.29
C MET A 238 -14.54 9.66 -9.76
N PHE A 239 -15.09 8.48 -10.04
CA PHE A 239 -15.14 7.91 -11.38
C PHE A 239 -16.10 8.64 -12.31
N THR A 240 -17.18 9.20 -11.77
CA THR A 240 -18.12 10.03 -12.51
C THR A 240 -17.62 11.46 -12.73
N GLY A 241 -16.48 11.84 -12.14
CA GLY A 241 -15.93 13.19 -12.21
C GLY A 241 -16.71 14.24 -11.41
N VAL A 242 -17.66 13.81 -10.57
CA VAL A 242 -18.45 14.70 -9.70
C VAL A 242 -17.60 15.31 -8.60
N ALA A 243 -16.60 14.57 -8.10
CA ALA A 243 -15.69 15.04 -7.08
C ALA A 243 -14.23 14.67 -7.41
N THR A 244 -13.32 15.57 -7.05
CA THR A 244 -11.88 15.32 -7.04
C THR A 244 -11.51 14.33 -5.92
N ALA A 245 -10.30 13.80 -5.95
CA ALA A 245 -9.80 12.90 -4.90
C ALA A 245 -9.85 13.55 -3.51
N THR A 246 -9.59 14.86 -3.42
CA THR A 246 -9.62 15.62 -2.16
C THR A 246 -11.04 15.78 -1.63
N GLU A 247 -11.99 16.12 -2.50
CA GLU A 247 -13.40 16.25 -2.12
C GLU A 247 -14.02 14.89 -1.76
N ALA A 248 -13.71 13.85 -2.51
CA ALA A 248 -14.13 12.48 -2.22
C ALA A 248 -13.58 12.00 -0.85
N ALA A 249 -12.34 12.36 -0.52
CA ALA A 249 -11.76 12.07 0.80
C ALA A 249 -12.52 12.78 1.94
N ALA A 250 -12.93 14.04 1.74
CA ALA A 250 -13.74 14.77 2.71
C ALA A 250 -15.12 14.09 2.92
N PHE A 251 -15.78 13.69 1.83
CA PHE A 251 -17.01 12.88 1.92
C PHE A 251 -16.75 11.55 2.62
N GLY A 252 -15.59 10.92 2.39
CA GLY A 252 -15.16 9.71 3.08
C GLY A 252 -15.10 9.89 4.59
N VAL A 253 -14.51 11.00 5.07
CA VAL A 253 -14.47 11.35 6.50
C VAL A 253 -15.87 11.52 7.06
N LEU A 254 -16.73 12.26 6.37
CA LEU A 254 -18.12 12.46 6.81
C LEU A 254 -18.89 11.14 6.90
N GLY A 255 -18.73 10.26 5.89
CA GLY A 255 -19.34 8.94 5.89
C GLY A 255 -18.80 8.05 7.02
N ALA A 256 -17.49 8.09 7.27
CA ALA A 256 -16.87 7.34 8.38
C ALA A 256 -17.37 7.82 9.75
N LEU A 257 -17.53 9.14 9.94
CA LEU A 257 -18.11 9.71 11.16
C LEU A 257 -19.58 9.30 11.32
N ALA A 258 -20.36 9.30 10.22
CA ALA A 258 -21.74 8.85 10.25
C ALA A 258 -21.86 7.36 10.64
N ILE A 259 -20.99 6.49 10.08
CA ILE A 259 -20.93 5.08 10.44
C ILE A 259 -20.53 4.91 11.92
N ALA A 260 -19.53 5.64 12.40
CA ALA A 260 -19.08 5.61 13.78
C ALA A 260 -20.16 6.09 14.75
N TRP A 261 -20.92 7.11 14.37
CA TRP A 261 -22.06 7.62 15.15
C TRP A 261 -23.20 6.61 15.20
N TRP A 262 -23.59 6.05 14.05
CA TRP A 262 -24.66 5.05 13.98
C TRP A 262 -24.30 3.77 14.75
N SER A 263 -23.06 3.31 14.68
CA SER A 263 -22.59 2.13 15.44
C SER A 263 -22.39 2.41 16.94
N GLY A 264 -22.62 3.64 17.41
CA GLY A 264 -22.44 4.05 18.81
C GLY A 264 -20.97 4.02 19.27
N THR A 265 -20.02 4.03 18.35
CA THR A 265 -18.57 4.01 18.65
C THR A 265 -17.95 5.39 18.64
N LEU A 266 -18.67 6.42 18.16
CA LEU A 266 -18.21 7.80 18.15
C LEU A 266 -18.32 8.42 19.54
N THR A 267 -17.22 8.44 20.26
CA THR A 267 -17.07 9.13 21.55
C THR A 267 -16.07 10.27 21.40
N ARG A 268 -16.05 11.21 22.36
CA ARG A 268 -15.01 12.27 22.38
C ARG A 268 -13.60 11.68 22.39
N ALA A 269 -13.39 10.58 23.10
CA ALA A 269 -12.10 9.89 23.16
C ALA A 269 -11.74 9.23 21.83
N SER A 270 -12.68 8.51 21.18
CA SER A 270 -12.42 7.87 19.87
C SER A 270 -12.19 8.91 18.77
N PHE A 271 -12.94 10.02 18.78
CA PHE A 271 -12.73 11.15 17.87
C PHE A 271 -11.33 11.76 18.04
N ALA A 272 -10.96 12.15 19.25
CA ALA A 272 -9.67 12.77 19.53
C ALA A 272 -8.48 11.82 19.20
N THR A 273 -8.60 10.54 19.53
CA THR A 273 -7.56 9.54 19.22
C THR A 273 -7.46 9.26 17.74
N SER A 274 -8.57 9.20 16.99
CA SER A 274 -8.53 9.03 15.52
C SER A 274 -7.89 10.25 14.84
N LEU A 275 -8.29 11.45 15.26
CA LEU A 275 -7.73 12.70 14.73
C LEU A 275 -6.22 12.79 15.01
N MET A 276 -5.80 12.49 16.24
CA MET A 276 -4.39 12.51 16.63
C MET A 276 -3.57 11.45 15.86
N GLY A 277 -4.13 10.24 15.67
CA GLY A 277 -3.50 9.19 14.85
C GLY A 277 -3.31 9.64 13.41
N ALA A 278 -4.37 10.18 12.80
CA ALA A 278 -4.32 10.71 11.45
C ALA A 278 -3.33 11.88 11.31
N THR A 279 -3.33 12.81 12.26
CA THR A 279 -2.40 13.95 12.25
C THR A 279 -0.95 13.48 12.32
N ARG A 280 -0.61 12.56 13.23
CA ARG A 280 0.75 12.04 13.36
C ARG A 280 1.23 11.36 12.08
N LEU A 281 0.42 10.49 11.51
CA LEU A 281 0.76 9.77 10.28
C LEU A 281 0.87 10.73 9.09
N SER A 282 -0.07 11.66 8.95
CA SER A 282 -0.05 12.64 7.88
C SER A 282 1.15 13.59 7.97
N CYS A 283 1.48 14.12 9.15
CA CYS A 283 2.66 14.96 9.34
C CYS A 283 3.94 14.21 9.00
N MET A 284 4.05 12.94 9.39
CA MET A 284 5.19 12.11 9.04
C MET A 284 5.33 11.98 7.52
N ILE A 285 4.25 11.62 6.82
CA ILE A 285 4.28 11.42 5.36
C ILE A 285 4.58 12.74 4.63
N LEU A 286 3.92 13.83 5.02
CA LEU A 286 4.14 15.14 4.41
C LEU A 286 5.58 15.63 4.60
N PHE A 287 6.18 15.36 5.75
CA PHE A 287 7.57 15.71 6.03
C PHE A 287 8.55 14.88 5.16
N ILE A 288 8.25 13.58 4.95
CA ILE A 288 9.03 12.73 4.05
C ILE A 288 8.92 13.22 2.61
N LEU A 289 7.72 13.58 2.14
CA LEU A 289 7.51 14.13 0.79
C LEU A 289 8.25 15.46 0.60
N ALA A 290 8.27 16.32 1.60
CA ALA A 290 9.02 17.58 1.55
C ALA A 290 10.53 17.32 1.44
N GLY A 291 11.08 16.40 2.23
CA GLY A 291 12.48 16.00 2.14
C GLY A 291 12.84 15.41 0.77
N ALA A 292 11.94 14.61 0.20
CA ALA A 292 12.13 14.05 -1.14
C ALA A 292 12.08 15.11 -2.23
N SER A 293 11.20 16.11 -2.12
CA SER A 293 11.15 17.24 -3.05
C SER A 293 12.46 18.04 -3.03
N MET A 294 13.03 18.25 -1.84
CA MET A 294 14.36 18.86 -1.72
C MET A 294 15.43 18.02 -2.40
N LEU A 295 15.43 16.69 -2.18
CA LEU A 295 16.37 15.76 -2.82
C LEU A 295 16.19 15.76 -4.35
N SER A 296 14.94 15.73 -4.83
CA SER A 296 14.62 15.81 -6.26
C SER A 296 15.18 17.10 -6.90
N SER A 297 15.02 18.24 -6.23
CA SER A 297 15.59 19.52 -6.67
C SER A 297 17.12 19.44 -6.77
N CYS A 298 17.79 18.91 -5.76
CA CYS A 298 19.23 18.67 -5.78
C CYS A 298 19.64 17.75 -6.94
N MET A 299 18.93 16.64 -7.14
CA MET A 299 19.18 15.71 -8.24
C MET A 299 19.05 16.39 -9.61
N ALA A 300 18.03 17.23 -9.80
CA ALA A 300 17.85 17.97 -11.04
C ALA A 300 19.03 18.91 -11.33
N PHE A 301 19.49 19.67 -10.33
CA PHE A 301 20.63 20.59 -10.50
C PHE A 301 21.98 19.87 -10.69
N THR A 302 22.16 18.69 -10.10
CA THR A 302 23.38 17.89 -10.28
C THR A 302 23.39 17.10 -11.58
N GLY A 303 22.25 16.98 -12.28
CA GLY A 303 22.12 16.23 -13.53
C GLY A 303 22.19 14.70 -13.37
N ILE A 304 22.10 14.19 -12.13
CA ILE A 304 22.19 12.76 -11.82
C ILE A 304 21.12 11.92 -12.55
N PRO A 305 19.82 12.31 -12.57
CA PRO A 305 18.80 11.52 -13.25
C PRO A 305 19.10 11.31 -14.74
N ARG A 306 19.56 12.38 -15.41
CA ARG A 306 19.93 12.31 -16.81
C ARG A 306 21.14 11.40 -17.05
N ALA A 307 22.18 11.51 -16.22
CA ALA A 307 23.37 10.65 -16.34
C ALA A 307 23.04 9.17 -16.10
N LEU A 308 22.12 8.87 -15.17
CA LEU A 308 21.64 7.51 -14.93
C LEU A 308 20.81 6.99 -16.11
N ALA A 309 19.92 7.79 -16.68
CA ALA A 309 19.13 7.41 -17.84
C ALA A 309 20.04 7.15 -19.06
N GLU A 310 21.04 7.98 -19.31
CA GLU A 310 22.05 7.80 -20.35
C GLU A 310 22.89 6.53 -20.12
N TRP A 311 23.27 6.25 -18.86
CA TRP A 311 23.98 5.03 -18.48
C TRP A 311 23.14 3.77 -18.72
N VAL A 312 21.86 3.79 -18.36
CA VAL A 312 20.93 2.67 -18.63
C VAL A 312 20.79 2.43 -20.15
N ALA A 313 20.60 3.50 -20.91
CA ALA A 313 20.49 3.43 -22.37
C ALA A 313 21.78 2.88 -23.02
N ALA A 314 22.96 3.31 -22.54
CA ALA A 314 24.26 2.85 -23.02
C ALA A 314 24.55 1.36 -22.65
N SER A 315 24.02 0.91 -21.52
CA SER A 315 24.23 -0.46 -21.01
C SER A 315 23.51 -1.53 -21.81
N GLN A 316 22.65 -1.16 -22.78
CA GLN A 316 21.86 -2.08 -23.61
C GLN A 316 21.07 -3.13 -22.80
N PHE A 317 20.73 -2.82 -21.57
CA PHE A 317 19.83 -3.67 -20.78
C PHE A 317 18.48 -3.77 -21.49
N SER A 318 17.94 -5.00 -21.58
CA SER A 318 16.55 -5.11 -21.97
C SER A 318 15.66 -4.41 -20.95
N PRO A 319 14.55 -3.78 -21.35
CA PRO A 319 13.64 -3.14 -20.40
C PRO A 319 13.23 -4.05 -19.24
N TYR A 320 13.02 -5.34 -19.51
CA TYR A 320 12.68 -6.33 -18.48
C TYR A 320 13.84 -6.65 -17.52
N ALA A 321 15.11 -6.56 -18.00
CA ALA A 321 16.27 -6.72 -17.13
C ALA A 321 16.36 -5.54 -16.13
N LEU A 322 16.08 -4.31 -16.58
CA LEU A 322 15.99 -3.14 -15.71
C LEU A 322 14.92 -3.36 -14.62
N ILE A 323 13.72 -3.79 -15.01
CA ILE A 323 12.61 -4.07 -14.07
C ILE A 323 13.00 -5.17 -13.07
N ALA A 324 13.69 -6.23 -13.50
CA ALA A 324 14.15 -7.30 -12.61
C ALA A 324 15.19 -6.80 -11.58
N VAL A 325 16.14 -5.96 -12.03
CA VAL A 325 17.13 -5.34 -11.14
C VAL A 325 16.46 -4.41 -10.15
N LEU A 326 15.52 -3.57 -10.60
CA LEU A 326 14.75 -2.71 -9.72
C LEU A 326 13.93 -3.53 -8.71
N ALA A 327 13.28 -4.61 -9.15
CA ALA A 327 12.56 -5.51 -8.25
C ALA A 327 13.46 -6.02 -7.12
N LEU A 328 14.67 -6.47 -7.45
CA LEU A 328 15.63 -6.94 -6.45
C LEU A 328 16.04 -5.82 -5.50
N ILE A 329 16.33 -4.63 -6.01
CA ILE A 329 16.69 -3.46 -5.19
C ILE A 329 15.55 -3.11 -4.24
N TYR A 330 14.30 -3.03 -4.73
CA TYR A 330 13.14 -2.71 -3.92
C TYR A 330 12.84 -3.77 -2.86
N LEU A 331 13.02 -5.06 -3.18
CA LEU A 331 12.91 -6.13 -2.19
C LEU A 331 13.95 -5.98 -1.06
N LEU A 332 15.20 -5.67 -1.42
CA LEU A 332 16.27 -5.45 -0.44
C LEU A 332 16.03 -4.18 0.41
N LEU A 333 15.63 -3.08 -0.21
CA LEU A 333 15.29 -1.84 0.50
C LEU A 333 14.09 -2.03 1.44
N GLY A 334 13.07 -2.72 0.98
CA GLY A 334 11.86 -2.97 1.77
C GLY A 334 12.08 -3.89 2.97
N MET A 335 13.21 -4.62 3.01
CA MET A 335 13.64 -5.35 4.21
C MET A 335 14.20 -4.42 5.31
N ALA A 336 14.51 -3.15 4.99
CA ALA A 336 15.17 -2.22 5.91
C ALA A 336 14.32 -0.98 6.22
N ILE A 337 13.50 -0.51 5.27
CA ILE A 337 12.72 0.72 5.37
C ILE A 337 11.25 0.47 5.07
N ASP A 338 10.37 1.33 5.58
CA ASP A 338 8.93 1.24 5.32
C ASP A 338 8.58 1.61 3.87
N GLY A 339 7.43 1.15 3.41
CA GLY A 339 7.03 1.29 2.01
C GLY A 339 6.83 2.72 1.52
N ILE A 340 6.32 3.61 2.38
CA ILE A 340 6.13 5.02 2.04
C ILE A 340 7.49 5.68 1.81
N SER A 341 8.39 5.50 2.77
CA SER A 341 9.76 6.02 2.68
C SER A 341 10.51 5.47 1.48
N MET A 342 10.33 4.18 1.19
CA MET A 342 10.96 3.53 0.04
C MET A 342 10.52 4.16 -1.29
N ILE A 343 9.22 4.35 -1.49
CA ILE A 343 8.69 4.99 -2.70
C ILE A 343 9.24 6.40 -2.84
N VAL A 344 9.07 7.22 -1.81
CA VAL A 344 9.40 8.64 -1.86
C VAL A 344 10.90 8.87 -2.07
N LEU A 345 11.74 8.04 -1.42
CA LEU A 345 13.19 8.10 -1.55
C LEU A 345 13.68 7.78 -2.97
N THR A 346 13.04 6.79 -3.62
CA THR A 346 13.55 6.27 -4.89
C THR A 346 12.91 6.91 -6.12
N THR A 347 11.72 7.48 -5.99
CA THR A 347 10.93 8.02 -7.11
C THR A 347 11.74 9.03 -7.94
N SER A 348 12.44 9.96 -7.30
CA SER A 348 13.24 10.98 -7.97
C SER A 348 14.36 10.44 -8.88
N ILE A 349 14.87 9.25 -8.54
CA ILE A 349 15.98 8.60 -9.25
C ILE A 349 15.43 7.65 -10.31
N VAL A 350 14.42 6.88 -9.96
CA VAL A 350 13.96 5.75 -10.76
C VAL A 350 13.00 6.17 -11.87
N LEU A 351 12.13 7.18 -11.65
CA LEU A 351 11.16 7.58 -12.68
C LEU A 351 11.78 8.01 -14.01
N PRO A 352 12.86 8.83 -14.06
CA PRO A 352 13.50 9.15 -15.32
C PRO A 352 14.07 7.94 -16.06
N MET A 353 14.52 6.92 -15.32
CA MET A 353 15.01 5.67 -15.91
C MET A 353 13.87 4.83 -16.51
N ILE A 354 12.72 4.79 -15.85
CA ILE A 354 11.52 4.08 -16.28
C ILE A 354 10.91 4.73 -17.52
N ASP A 355 10.80 6.07 -17.52
CA ASP A 355 10.31 6.84 -18.66
C ASP A 355 11.22 6.65 -19.89
N ALA A 356 12.55 6.71 -19.68
CA ALA A 356 13.54 6.44 -20.73
C ALA A 356 13.51 5.00 -21.27
N ALA A 357 13.12 4.03 -20.43
CA ALA A 357 12.93 2.64 -20.82
C ALA A 357 11.58 2.38 -21.52
N GLY A 358 10.70 3.39 -21.62
CA GLY A 358 9.42 3.34 -22.30
C GLY A 358 8.28 2.68 -21.50
N PHE A 359 8.40 2.56 -20.19
CA PHE A 359 7.33 2.05 -19.33
C PHE A 359 6.36 3.17 -18.91
N ASP A 360 5.07 2.82 -18.79
CA ASP A 360 4.05 3.68 -18.27
C ASP A 360 4.23 3.92 -16.76
N LEU A 361 4.14 5.18 -16.30
CA LEU A 361 4.36 5.55 -14.90
C LEU A 361 3.22 5.06 -13.98
N ILE A 362 2.00 4.92 -14.48
CA ILE A 362 0.87 4.36 -13.71
C ILE A 362 1.11 2.86 -13.48
N TRP A 363 1.49 2.13 -14.54
CA TRP A 363 1.86 0.74 -14.42
C TRP A 363 3.02 0.55 -13.43
N PHE A 364 4.06 1.39 -13.54
CA PHE A 364 5.21 1.31 -12.64
C PHE A 364 4.82 1.60 -11.19
N GLY A 365 3.86 2.49 -10.95
CA GLY A 365 3.29 2.72 -9.62
C GLY A 365 2.67 1.46 -9.03
N ILE A 366 1.90 0.71 -9.80
CA ILE A 366 1.34 -0.58 -9.35
C ILE A 366 2.45 -1.61 -9.10
N PHE A 367 3.45 -1.66 -9.98
CA PHE A 367 4.61 -2.54 -9.82
C PHE A 367 5.35 -2.27 -8.49
N ILE A 368 5.63 -1.01 -8.17
CA ILE A 368 6.26 -0.63 -6.89
C ILE A 368 5.36 -0.99 -5.70
N VAL A 369 4.07 -0.72 -5.77
CA VAL A 369 3.13 -1.04 -4.68
C VAL A 369 3.15 -2.54 -4.39
N LEU A 370 3.15 -3.39 -5.41
CA LEU A 370 3.28 -4.85 -5.25
C LEU A 370 4.61 -5.25 -4.59
N LEU A 371 5.72 -4.58 -4.92
CA LEU A 371 7.02 -4.81 -4.28
C LEU A 371 7.01 -4.38 -2.81
N VAL A 372 6.39 -3.24 -2.50
CA VAL A 372 6.19 -2.80 -1.12
C VAL A 372 5.37 -3.80 -0.33
N GLU A 373 4.32 -4.36 -0.92
CA GLU A 373 3.50 -5.38 -0.27
C GLU A 373 4.28 -6.64 0.08
N ILE A 374 5.13 -7.13 -0.83
CA ILE A 374 6.03 -8.26 -0.55
C ILE A 374 6.97 -7.92 0.61
N ALA A 375 7.52 -6.72 0.63
CA ALA A 375 8.41 -6.26 1.70
C ALA A 375 7.73 -6.31 3.09
N GLN A 376 6.41 -6.06 3.17
CA GLN A 376 5.66 -6.13 4.43
C GLN A 376 5.61 -7.52 5.07
N ILE A 377 5.84 -8.57 4.28
CA ILE A 377 5.83 -9.97 4.74
C ILE A 377 7.20 -10.65 4.65
N THR A 378 8.25 -9.88 4.35
CA THR A 378 9.61 -10.40 4.17
C THR A 378 10.50 -10.05 5.36
N PRO A 379 11.17 -11.03 6.02
CA PRO A 379 12.15 -10.75 7.06
C PRO A 379 13.32 -9.90 6.51
N PRO A 380 14.04 -9.12 7.36
CA PRO A 380 13.96 -9.09 8.82
C PRO A 380 12.88 -8.15 9.39
N VAL A 381 12.47 -7.10 8.68
CA VAL A 381 11.58 -6.09 9.28
C VAL A 381 10.11 -6.38 9.04
N GLY A 382 9.67 -6.81 7.88
CA GLY A 382 8.30 -7.18 7.51
C GLY A 382 7.19 -6.76 8.49
N PHE A 383 6.60 -5.58 8.30
CA PHE A 383 5.69 -4.96 9.29
C PHE A 383 4.53 -5.87 9.71
N ASN A 384 3.95 -6.61 8.75
CA ASN A 384 2.87 -7.56 9.03
C ASN A 384 3.32 -8.74 9.87
N LEU A 385 4.61 -9.14 9.74
CA LEU A 385 5.17 -10.21 10.56
C LEU A 385 5.17 -9.83 12.04
N PHE A 386 5.56 -8.58 12.38
CA PHE A 386 5.57 -8.11 13.77
C PHE A 386 4.17 -7.98 14.36
N VAL A 387 3.21 -7.47 13.57
CA VAL A 387 1.82 -7.38 14.01
C VAL A 387 1.29 -8.77 14.34
N LEU A 388 1.49 -9.74 13.44
CA LEU A 388 1.01 -11.11 13.63
C LEU A 388 1.78 -11.89 14.68
N GLN A 389 3.08 -11.65 14.86
CA GLN A 389 3.88 -12.22 15.95
C GLN A 389 3.24 -11.93 17.31
N THR A 390 2.85 -10.67 17.51
CA THR A 390 2.20 -10.25 18.76
C THR A 390 0.81 -10.87 18.91
N MET A 391 0.03 -10.92 17.83
CA MET A 391 -1.36 -11.42 17.85
C MET A 391 -1.44 -12.93 17.99
N ALA A 392 -0.64 -13.67 17.23
CA ALA A 392 -0.58 -15.11 17.26
C ALA A 392 0.24 -15.67 18.44
N ARG A 393 0.96 -14.79 19.16
CA ARG A 393 1.91 -15.17 20.23
C ARG A 393 2.92 -16.21 19.77
N ARG A 394 3.43 -16.05 18.56
CA ARG A 394 4.41 -16.95 17.92
C ARG A 394 5.67 -16.17 17.56
N GLU A 395 6.77 -16.86 17.39
CA GLU A 395 8.04 -16.26 16.94
C GLU A 395 7.92 -15.72 15.50
N ALA A 396 8.68 -14.67 15.19
CA ALA A 396 8.72 -14.05 13.86
C ALA A 396 9.03 -15.08 12.74
N ASN A 397 9.94 -16.02 13.01
CA ASN A 397 10.28 -17.09 12.06
C ASN A 397 9.11 -18.04 11.76
N TYR A 398 8.23 -18.30 12.74
CA TYR A 398 7.02 -19.09 12.52
C TYR A 398 6.07 -18.36 11.56
N VAL A 399 5.81 -17.07 11.82
CA VAL A 399 4.94 -16.24 11.00
C VAL A 399 5.50 -16.08 9.58
N ALA A 400 6.82 -15.83 9.47
CA ALA A 400 7.49 -15.73 8.19
C ALA A 400 7.36 -17.02 7.36
N ARG A 401 7.59 -18.19 7.98
CA ARG A 401 7.40 -19.49 7.30
C ARG A 401 5.95 -19.76 6.92
N ALA A 402 4.99 -19.26 7.68
CA ALA A 402 3.57 -19.37 7.35
C ALA A 402 3.21 -18.46 6.15
N ALA A 403 3.89 -17.31 6.00
CA ALA A 403 3.67 -16.36 4.91
C ALA A 403 4.33 -16.77 3.58
N VAL A 404 5.28 -17.72 3.57
CA VAL A 404 6.03 -18.12 2.36
C VAL A 404 5.14 -18.43 1.14
N PRO A 405 4.04 -19.19 1.23
CA PRO A 405 3.19 -19.43 0.07
C PRO A 405 2.60 -18.14 -0.51
N PHE A 406 2.19 -17.21 0.34
CA PHE A 406 1.62 -15.93 -0.05
C PHE A 406 2.67 -15.00 -0.68
N PHE A 407 3.91 -15.06 -0.20
CA PHE A 407 5.06 -14.42 -0.85
C PHE A 407 5.21 -14.86 -2.32
N PHE A 408 5.16 -16.17 -2.58
CA PHE A 408 5.25 -16.67 -3.94
C PHE A 408 4.04 -16.30 -4.81
N MET A 409 2.84 -16.22 -4.23
CA MET A 409 1.65 -15.74 -4.94
C MET A 409 1.78 -14.26 -5.34
N MET A 410 2.36 -13.43 -4.46
CA MET A 410 2.64 -12.02 -4.77
C MET A 410 3.73 -11.88 -5.82
N LEU A 411 4.78 -12.70 -5.75
CA LEU A 411 5.81 -12.73 -6.78
C LEU A 411 5.22 -13.13 -8.14
N LEU A 412 4.33 -14.12 -8.15
CA LEU A 412 3.57 -14.50 -9.35
C LEU A 412 2.72 -13.33 -9.87
N ALA A 413 2.05 -12.59 -8.99
CA ALA A 413 1.28 -11.41 -9.39
C ALA A 413 2.17 -10.34 -10.05
N ILE A 414 3.37 -10.08 -9.50
CA ILE A 414 4.34 -9.16 -10.11
C ILE A 414 4.74 -9.64 -11.51
N VAL A 415 5.04 -10.93 -11.67
CA VAL A 415 5.39 -11.48 -12.98
C VAL A 415 4.24 -11.33 -13.97
N VAL A 416 3.00 -11.63 -13.54
CA VAL A 416 1.80 -11.51 -14.38
C VAL A 416 1.54 -10.06 -14.78
N VAL A 417 1.61 -9.10 -13.83
CA VAL A 417 1.41 -7.66 -14.12
C VAL A 417 2.54 -7.11 -14.99
N THR A 418 3.76 -7.64 -14.88
CA THR A 418 4.89 -7.26 -15.73
C THR A 418 4.74 -7.82 -17.14
N ALA A 419 4.30 -9.08 -17.28
CA ALA A 419 4.07 -9.71 -18.57
C ALA A 419 2.83 -9.13 -19.30
N PHE A 420 1.83 -8.69 -18.54
CA PHE A 420 0.57 -8.15 -19.04
C PHE A 420 0.28 -6.77 -18.41
N PRO A 421 0.97 -5.69 -18.84
CA PRO A 421 0.80 -4.35 -18.29
C PRO A 421 -0.64 -3.82 -18.36
N ALA A 422 -1.42 -4.29 -19.34
CA ALA A 422 -2.83 -3.96 -19.49
C ALA A 422 -3.68 -4.27 -18.25
N ILE A 423 -3.26 -5.20 -17.39
CA ILE A 423 -3.96 -5.46 -16.12
C ILE A 423 -4.00 -4.22 -15.23
N ALA A 424 -2.97 -3.37 -15.28
CA ALA A 424 -2.93 -2.13 -14.54
C ALA A 424 -3.45 -0.93 -15.34
N THR A 425 -3.22 -0.88 -16.66
CA THR A 425 -3.49 0.32 -17.46
C THR A 425 -4.85 0.33 -18.16
N TRP A 426 -5.45 -0.84 -18.40
CA TRP A 426 -6.70 -0.93 -19.17
C TRP A 426 -7.86 -0.16 -18.54
N LEU A 427 -8.08 -0.28 -17.25
CA LEU A 427 -9.24 0.36 -16.60
C LEU A 427 -9.11 1.90 -16.54
N PRO A 428 -7.94 2.48 -16.17
CA PRO A 428 -7.73 3.92 -16.30
C PRO A 428 -7.97 4.44 -17.72
N ASP A 429 -7.44 3.73 -18.73
CA ASP A 429 -7.57 4.13 -20.13
C ASP A 429 -9.01 4.02 -20.65
N ALA A 430 -9.74 2.98 -20.25
CA ALA A 430 -11.13 2.77 -20.65
C ALA A 430 -12.09 3.82 -20.04
N ILE A 431 -11.85 4.27 -18.81
CA ILE A 431 -12.75 5.21 -18.11
C ILE A 431 -12.36 6.67 -18.41
N LEU A 432 -11.07 6.99 -18.39
CA LEU A 432 -10.60 8.38 -18.47
C LEU A 432 -10.06 8.77 -19.86
N GLY A 433 -10.06 7.82 -20.79
CA GLY A 433 -9.47 7.97 -22.12
C GLY A 433 -7.95 7.81 -22.13
N VAL A 434 -7.43 7.32 -23.24
CA VAL A 434 -5.99 7.21 -23.47
C VAL A 434 -5.43 8.62 -23.63
N THR A 435 -4.71 9.11 -22.65
CA THR A 435 -3.82 10.26 -22.86
C THR A 435 -2.65 9.75 -23.69
N LYS A 436 -2.80 9.76 -25.02
CA LYS A 436 -1.63 9.63 -25.90
C LYS A 436 -0.67 10.76 -25.55
N LYS A 437 0.49 10.41 -24.99
CA LYS A 437 1.66 11.28 -25.01
C LYS A 437 2.21 11.40 -26.42
#